data_e1a6941a6023702be6e83ad170d032b8
#
_entry.id   e1a6941a6023702be6e83ad170d032b8
#
_cell.length_a   1.000
_cell.length_b   1.000
_cell.length_c   1.000
_cell.angle_alpha   90.00
_cell.angle_beta   90.00
_cell.angle_gamma   90.00
#
_symmetry.space_group_name_H-M   'P 1'
#
loop_
_entity.id
_entity.type
_entity.pdbx_description
1 polymer ?
#
loop_
_entity_poly.entity_id
_entity_poly.type
_entity_poly.pdbx_seq_one_letter_code
_entity_poly.pdbx_strand_id
1 'polypeptide(L)'
;RPATAREPFAAPAGASLAVNGNKTIAVEFGSSQDAFLRQSLDLSVSGTLAPGVQLTGVLSDRNLPLTAAGGTQDLQALDRVLIELTAPRGSAALGDVALDLRQGEFARLERRVQGARADWSAGGFRGEVAAASAQGEYRRMQFYGTEGLQGPYQLLDRDGQAGISIVAGSETVTLDGARLTRGEGADYAMDYERARLTFTNRRPIASTSRITVDYQYALQRYRRNLVAAAGRWQGAGLRLHTEVMSESDDKGRPLDLTLSAADLAVLAA
;
A
#
# COMPACT_ATOMS: atom_id res chain seq x y z
N ARG A 1 -2.46 -43.10 -0.70
CA ARG A 1 -1.14 -42.67 -1.19
C ARG A 1 -0.58 -41.69 -0.17
N PRO A 2 0.62 -41.90 0.39
CA PRO A 2 1.21 -40.98 1.33
C PRO A 2 1.60 -39.68 0.60
N ALA A 3 1.33 -38.55 1.24
CA ALA A 3 1.75 -37.23 0.76
C ALA A 3 3.29 -37.18 0.79
N THR A 4 3.90 -36.99 -0.36
CA THR A 4 5.31 -36.71 -0.49
C THR A 4 5.63 -35.38 0.19
N ALA A 5 6.44 -35.46 1.25
CA ALA A 5 6.99 -34.26 1.89
C ALA A 5 7.79 -33.49 0.82
N ARG A 6 7.44 -32.23 0.61
CA ARG A 6 8.23 -31.32 -0.22
C ARG A 6 9.60 -31.17 0.44
N GLU A 7 10.66 -31.50 -0.26
CA GLU A 7 12.01 -31.22 0.20
C GLU A 7 12.17 -29.72 0.44
N PRO A 8 12.82 -29.33 1.55
CA PRO A 8 13.10 -27.92 1.80
C PRO A 8 14.01 -27.38 0.69
N PHE A 9 13.66 -26.21 0.18
CA PHE A 9 14.43 -25.50 -0.84
C PHE A 9 15.86 -25.30 -0.32
N ALA A 10 16.83 -25.99 -0.91
CA ALA A 10 18.23 -25.83 -0.52
C ALA A 10 18.68 -24.40 -0.88
N ALA A 11 19.11 -23.63 0.10
CA ALA A 11 19.68 -22.32 -0.15
C ALA A 11 20.93 -22.43 -1.04
N PRO A 12 21.11 -21.54 -2.03
CA PRO A 12 22.29 -21.56 -2.88
C PRO A 12 23.56 -21.38 -2.02
N ALA A 13 24.64 -22.04 -2.40
CA ALA A 13 25.92 -21.96 -1.70
C ALA A 13 26.40 -20.49 -1.63
N GLY A 14 26.65 -19.98 -0.41
CA GLY A 14 27.04 -18.58 -0.15
C GLY A 14 25.89 -17.64 0.20
N ALA A 15 24.64 -18.11 0.29
CA ALA A 15 23.54 -17.31 0.81
C ALA A 15 23.64 -17.16 2.33
N SER A 16 23.50 -15.93 2.80
CA SER A 16 23.39 -15.61 4.23
C SER A 16 22.19 -14.70 4.42
N LEU A 17 21.19 -15.17 5.16
CA LEU A 17 19.98 -14.41 5.46
C LEU A 17 19.81 -14.27 6.97
N ALA A 18 19.64 -13.05 7.42
CA ALA A 18 19.26 -12.71 8.78
C ALA A 18 17.77 -12.35 8.81
N VAL A 19 17.04 -12.96 9.74
CA VAL A 19 15.64 -12.67 9.97
C VAL A 19 15.49 -12.14 11.38
N ASN A 20 14.94 -10.94 11.51
CA ASN A 20 14.61 -10.31 12.77
C ASN A 20 13.14 -9.99 12.81
N GLY A 21 12.50 -10.22 13.94
CA GLY A 21 11.07 -9.95 14.05
C GLY A 21 10.64 -9.71 15.48
N ASN A 22 9.58 -8.94 15.62
CA ASN A 22 8.91 -8.70 16.88
C ASN A 22 7.40 -8.89 16.69
N LYS A 23 6.79 -9.70 17.59
CA LYS A 23 5.35 -9.81 17.68
C LYS A 23 4.92 -9.28 19.04
N THR A 24 4.07 -8.26 19.02
CA THR A 24 3.48 -7.68 20.23
C THR A 24 2.03 -8.11 20.32
N ILE A 25 1.62 -8.58 21.49
CA ILE A 25 0.24 -8.86 21.84
C ILE A 25 -0.05 -8.05 23.11
N ALA A 26 -0.95 -7.08 23.01
CA ALA A 26 -1.36 -6.26 24.13
C ALA A 26 -2.85 -6.46 24.40
N VAL A 27 -3.20 -6.61 25.66
CA VAL A 27 -4.59 -6.68 26.13
C VAL A 27 -4.81 -5.44 26.97
N GLU A 28 -5.72 -4.59 26.55
CA GLU A 28 -6.09 -3.36 27.27
C GLU A 28 -7.43 -3.56 27.98
N PHE A 29 -7.45 -3.28 29.27
CA PHE A 29 -8.65 -3.31 30.09
C PHE A 29 -8.95 -1.92 30.61
N GLY A 30 -10.20 -1.51 30.53
CA GLY A 30 -10.66 -0.24 31.08
C GLY A 30 -11.89 -0.43 31.96
N SER A 31 -12.04 0.41 32.99
CA SER A 31 -13.20 0.37 33.91
C SER A 31 -14.54 0.75 33.25
N SER A 32 -14.51 1.29 32.03
CA SER A 32 -15.68 1.70 31.23
C SER A 32 -15.57 1.31 29.75
N GLN A 33 -14.66 0.40 29.41
CA GLN A 33 -14.43 -0.09 28.04
C GLN A 33 -14.32 -1.61 28.07
N ASP A 34 -14.81 -2.24 26.98
CA ASP A 34 -14.60 -3.65 26.74
C ASP A 34 -13.11 -3.96 26.57
N ALA A 35 -12.71 -5.21 26.85
CA ALA A 35 -11.33 -5.65 26.65
C ALA A 35 -10.94 -5.59 25.17
N PHE A 36 -9.83 -4.90 24.86
CA PHE A 36 -9.28 -4.83 23.50
C PHE A 36 -8.04 -5.69 23.39
N LEU A 37 -7.97 -6.48 22.33
CA LEU A 37 -6.78 -7.22 21.94
C LEU A 37 -6.10 -6.48 20.79
N ARG A 38 -4.88 -5.99 21.04
CA ARG A 38 -4.05 -5.36 20.02
C ARG A 38 -2.92 -6.31 19.66
N GLN A 39 -2.71 -6.55 18.37
CA GLN A 39 -1.60 -7.35 17.87
C GLN A 39 -0.80 -6.54 16.86
N SER A 40 0.51 -6.69 16.89
CA SER A 40 1.38 -6.19 15.82
C SER A 40 2.46 -7.22 15.52
N LEU A 41 2.84 -7.30 14.25
CA LEU A 41 3.94 -8.10 13.75
C LEU A 41 4.83 -7.19 12.89
N ASP A 42 6.09 -7.10 13.27
CA ASP A 42 7.12 -6.46 12.46
C ASP A 42 8.20 -7.50 12.19
N LEU A 43 8.44 -7.82 10.93
CA LEU A 43 9.45 -8.77 10.48
C LEU A 43 10.37 -8.09 9.46
N SER A 44 11.66 -8.27 9.60
CA SER A 44 12.65 -7.84 8.63
C SER A 44 13.54 -9.01 8.24
N VAL A 45 13.81 -9.11 6.95
CA VAL A 45 14.74 -10.08 6.36
C VAL A 45 15.79 -9.31 5.60
N SER A 46 17.06 -9.61 5.84
CA SER A 46 18.15 -9.02 5.08
C SER A 46 19.28 -10.01 4.89
N GLY A 47 20.00 -9.90 3.77
CA GLY A 47 21.17 -10.73 3.55
C GLY A 47 21.59 -10.82 2.10
N THR A 48 22.54 -11.70 1.85
CA THR A 48 23.10 -11.95 0.53
C THR A 48 22.55 -13.25 -0.03
N LEU A 49 21.94 -13.22 -1.22
CA LEU A 49 21.44 -14.40 -1.92
C LEU A 49 22.48 -15.04 -2.83
N ALA A 50 23.34 -14.20 -3.43
CA ALA A 50 24.44 -14.61 -4.29
C ALA A 50 25.50 -13.50 -4.29
N PRO A 51 26.72 -13.73 -4.79
CA PRO A 51 27.74 -12.70 -4.90
C PRO A 51 27.20 -11.44 -5.61
N GLY A 52 27.17 -10.31 -4.87
CA GLY A 52 26.64 -9.03 -5.36
C GLY A 52 25.12 -8.90 -5.40
N VAL A 53 24.35 -9.90 -4.96
CA VAL A 53 22.89 -9.84 -4.89
C VAL A 53 22.43 -9.81 -3.44
N GLN A 54 21.82 -8.71 -3.04
CA GLN A 54 21.29 -8.49 -1.70
C GLN A 54 19.76 -8.57 -1.70
N LEU A 55 19.22 -9.17 -0.65
CA LEU A 55 17.80 -9.23 -0.35
C LEU A 55 17.52 -8.37 0.87
N THR A 56 16.50 -7.52 0.78
CA THR A 56 15.91 -6.83 1.92
C THR A 56 14.40 -7.06 1.88
N GLY A 57 13.82 -7.46 3.00
CA GLY A 57 12.38 -7.65 3.13
C GLY A 57 11.87 -7.01 4.40
N VAL A 58 10.70 -6.39 4.32
CA VAL A 58 9.96 -5.87 5.47
C VAL A 58 8.52 -6.33 5.37
N LEU A 59 8.05 -6.91 6.46
CA LEU A 59 6.67 -7.32 6.64
C LEU A 59 6.18 -6.65 7.93
N SER A 60 5.15 -5.84 7.83
CA SER A 60 4.56 -5.18 8.98
C SER A 60 3.05 -5.36 8.95
N ASP A 61 2.52 -5.84 10.06
CA ASP A 61 1.10 -5.98 10.30
C ASP A 61 0.81 -5.32 11.66
N ARG A 62 0.09 -4.21 11.63
CA ARG A 62 -0.34 -3.49 12.83
C ARG A 62 -1.85 -3.52 12.88
N ASN A 63 -2.39 -4.58 13.49
CA ASN A 63 -3.83 -4.72 13.67
C ASN A 63 -4.40 -3.49 14.37
N LEU A 64 -5.34 -2.85 13.68
CA LEU A 64 -6.22 -1.86 14.28
C LEU A 64 -7.17 -2.58 15.25
N PRO A 65 -7.53 -1.97 16.40
CA PRO A 65 -8.46 -2.58 17.32
C PRO A 65 -9.78 -2.88 16.60
N LEU A 66 -10.20 -4.14 16.69
CA LEU A 66 -11.54 -4.55 16.28
C LEU A 66 -12.52 -3.83 17.21
N THR A 67 -13.32 -2.92 16.68
CA THR A 67 -14.44 -2.37 17.43
C THR A 67 -15.38 -3.51 17.81
N ALA A 68 -15.91 -3.48 19.04
CA ALA A 68 -16.79 -4.49 19.65
C ALA A 68 -18.10 -4.80 18.89
N ALA A 69 -18.33 -4.20 17.74
CA ALA A 69 -19.49 -4.39 16.87
C ALA A 69 -19.28 -5.49 15.82
N GLY A 70 -18.65 -6.63 16.18
CA GLY A 70 -18.85 -7.92 15.53
C GLY A 70 -18.74 -8.03 13.99
N GLY A 71 -18.15 -7.09 13.31
CA GLY A 71 -17.86 -7.19 11.89
C GLY A 71 -16.53 -7.91 11.69
N THR A 72 -16.57 -9.17 11.31
CA THR A 72 -15.42 -9.91 10.81
C THR A 72 -15.03 -9.32 9.45
N GLN A 73 -14.28 -8.24 9.44
CA GLN A 73 -13.52 -7.91 8.25
C GLN A 73 -12.33 -8.84 8.20
N ASP A 74 -12.23 -9.60 7.12
CA ASP A 74 -11.05 -10.36 6.77
C ASP A 74 -9.85 -9.42 6.64
N LEU A 75 -9.16 -9.20 7.75
CA LEU A 75 -7.88 -8.50 7.81
C LEU A 75 -6.77 -9.42 7.27
N GLN A 76 -6.94 -9.92 6.05
CA GLN A 76 -5.93 -10.71 5.35
C GLN A 76 -4.89 -9.85 4.62
N ALA A 77 -5.03 -8.54 4.65
CA ALA A 77 -4.04 -7.64 4.06
C ALA A 77 -3.03 -7.22 5.15
N LEU A 78 -1.81 -7.70 5.02
CA LEU A 78 -0.68 -7.18 5.79
C LEU A 78 -0.53 -5.68 5.48
N ASP A 79 -0.35 -4.86 6.49
CA ASP A 79 -0.22 -3.39 6.36
C ASP A 79 0.89 -2.99 5.41
N ARG A 80 1.97 -3.73 5.38
CA ARG A 80 3.11 -3.48 4.51
C ARG A 80 3.88 -4.75 4.20
N VAL A 81 4.02 -5.04 2.93
CA VAL A 81 4.90 -6.09 2.41
C VAL A 81 5.83 -5.45 1.39
N LEU A 82 7.11 -5.49 1.62
CA LEU A 82 8.10 -5.05 0.65
C LEU A 82 9.26 -6.04 0.64
N ILE A 83 9.55 -6.61 -0.52
CA ILE A 83 10.73 -7.41 -0.77
C ILE A 83 11.53 -6.72 -1.86
N GLU A 84 12.78 -6.44 -1.61
CA GLU A 84 13.68 -5.78 -2.54
C GLU A 84 14.93 -6.63 -2.77
N LEU A 85 15.25 -6.82 -4.03
CA LEU A 85 16.49 -7.43 -4.51
C LEU A 85 17.35 -6.36 -5.15
N THR A 86 18.57 -6.20 -4.70
CA THR A 86 19.54 -5.26 -5.26
C THR A 86 20.72 -6.02 -5.85
N ALA A 87 21.06 -5.71 -7.09
CA ALA A 87 22.17 -6.28 -7.81
C ALA A 87 23.04 -5.16 -8.44
N PRO A 88 24.29 -5.40 -8.86
CA PRO A 88 25.16 -4.35 -9.39
C PRO A 88 24.65 -3.62 -10.63
N ARG A 89 23.72 -4.22 -11.34
CA ARG A 89 23.16 -3.67 -12.60
C ARG A 89 21.66 -3.40 -12.56
N GLY A 90 21.04 -3.51 -11.42
CA GLY A 90 19.60 -3.24 -11.29
C GLY A 90 19.03 -3.68 -9.96
N SER A 91 17.76 -3.39 -9.79
CA SER A 91 17.00 -3.79 -8.61
C SER A 91 15.63 -4.35 -9.03
N ALA A 92 15.02 -5.11 -8.14
CA ALA A 92 13.64 -5.55 -8.27
C ALA A 92 12.95 -5.44 -6.91
N ALA A 93 11.72 -4.98 -6.90
CA ALA A 93 10.92 -4.86 -5.69
C ALA A 93 9.53 -5.49 -5.92
N LEU A 94 9.02 -6.14 -4.89
CA LEU A 94 7.70 -6.77 -4.86
C LEU A 94 6.97 -6.38 -3.59
N GLY A 95 5.69 -6.10 -3.71
CA GLY A 95 4.80 -5.71 -2.61
C GLY A 95 4.38 -4.25 -2.70
N ASP A 96 4.49 -3.50 -1.62
CA ASP A 96 4.13 -2.07 -1.58
C ASP A 96 5.25 -1.22 -2.16
N VAL A 97 5.26 -1.09 -3.48
CA VAL A 97 6.30 -0.38 -4.21
C VAL A 97 5.91 1.08 -4.47
N ALA A 98 6.88 1.97 -4.32
CA ALA A 98 6.74 3.34 -4.79
C ALA A 98 7.11 3.40 -6.27
N LEU A 99 6.17 3.81 -7.10
CA LEU A 99 6.42 4.16 -8.50
C LEU A 99 6.71 5.66 -8.57
N ASP A 100 7.86 6.00 -9.10
CA ASP A 100 8.29 7.37 -9.37
C ASP A 100 8.80 7.47 -10.80
N LEU A 101 7.87 7.51 -11.74
CA LEU A 101 8.16 7.70 -13.16
C LEU A 101 8.13 9.20 -13.46
N ARG A 102 9.29 9.86 -13.34
CA ARG A 102 9.47 11.31 -13.60
C ARG A 102 10.35 11.56 -14.80
N GLN A 103 10.53 10.59 -15.65
CA GLN A 103 11.55 10.68 -16.71
C GLN A 103 11.08 11.43 -17.95
N GLY A 104 9.77 11.63 -18.14
CA GLY A 104 9.18 12.35 -19.24
C GLY A 104 8.66 13.74 -18.86
N GLU A 105 8.56 14.62 -19.85
CA GLU A 105 7.97 15.96 -19.71
C GLU A 105 6.44 15.89 -19.53
N PHE A 106 5.82 14.82 -20.03
CA PHE A 106 4.37 14.66 -20.14
C PHE A 106 3.77 13.60 -19.19
N ALA A 107 4.57 12.69 -18.66
CA ALA A 107 4.10 11.66 -17.74
C ALA A 107 4.81 11.76 -16.39
N ARG A 108 4.07 12.05 -15.36
CA ARG A 108 4.53 12.08 -13.97
C ARG A 108 3.66 11.17 -13.14
N LEU A 109 4.20 10.02 -12.79
CA LEU A 109 3.53 9.07 -11.92
C LEU A 109 4.32 8.93 -10.62
N GLU A 110 3.78 9.45 -9.55
CA GLU A 110 4.32 9.30 -8.20
C GLU A 110 3.22 8.73 -7.30
N ARG A 111 3.21 7.42 -7.13
CA ARG A 111 2.26 6.78 -6.22
C ARG A 111 2.79 5.47 -5.65
N ARG A 112 2.27 5.10 -4.49
CA ARG A 112 2.50 3.78 -3.92
C ARG A 112 1.43 2.81 -4.43
N VAL A 113 1.86 1.63 -4.85
CA VAL A 113 0.99 0.58 -5.41
C VAL A 113 1.44 -0.78 -4.90
N GLN A 114 0.51 -1.73 -4.86
CA GLN A 114 0.85 -3.15 -4.65
C GLN A 114 1.18 -3.79 -5.99
N GLY A 115 2.41 -4.25 -6.13
CA GLY A 115 2.87 -4.81 -7.40
C GLY A 115 4.33 -5.19 -7.40
N ALA A 116 4.91 -5.17 -8.57
CA ALA A 116 6.32 -5.43 -8.80
C ALA A 116 6.93 -4.31 -9.63
N ARG A 117 8.18 -3.98 -9.34
CA ARG A 117 9.02 -3.08 -10.11
C ARG A 117 10.37 -3.72 -10.33
N ALA A 118 10.94 -3.52 -11.51
CA ALA A 118 12.33 -3.87 -11.77
C ALA A 118 13.00 -2.78 -12.61
N ASP A 119 14.23 -2.47 -12.27
CA ASP A 119 15.09 -1.58 -13.04
C ASP A 119 16.41 -2.27 -13.36
N TRP A 120 17.01 -1.91 -14.49
CA TRP A 120 18.31 -2.45 -14.91
C TRP A 120 19.09 -1.46 -15.75
N SER A 121 20.40 -1.65 -15.79
CA SER A 121 21.30 -0.87 -16.62
C SER A 121 22.34 -1.77 -17.32
N ALA A 122 22.51 -1.57 -18.62
CA ALA A 122 23.50 -2.30 -19.42
C ALA A 122 23.89 -1.52 -20.69
N GLY A 123 25.17 -1.38 -20.99
CA GLY A 123 25.66 -0.89 -22.28
C GLY A 123 25.09 0.49 -22.72
N GLY A 124 24.96 1.44 -21.79
CA GLY A 124 24.36 2.77 -22.07
C GLY A 124 22.82 2.79 -22.07
N PHE A 125 22.18 1.63 -21.88
CA PHE A 125 20.74 1.48 -21.70
C PHE A 125 20.37 1.45 -20.21
N ARG A 126 19.30 2.14 -19.86
CA ARG A 126 18.60 1.98 -18.57
C ARG A 126 17.13 1.68 -18.86
N GLY A 127 16.61 0.66 -18.24
CA GLY A 127 15.22 0.27 -18.33
C GLY A 127 14.58 0.16 -16.97
N GLU A 128 13.28 0.43 -16.92
CA GLU A 128 12.43 0.23 -15.76
C GLU A 128 11.10 -0.35 -16.22
N VAL A 129 10.59 -1.32 -15.50
CA VAL A 129 9.24 -1.87 -15.72
C VAL A 129 8.53 -1.96 -14.38
N ALA A 130 7.23 -1.73 -14.40
CA ALA A 130 6.38 -1.89 -13.25
C ALA A 130 5.05 -2.51 -13.66
N ALA A 131 4.55 -3.41 -12.83
CA ALA A 131 3.22 -3.97 -12.95
C ALA A 131 2.57 -3.96 -11.56
N ALA A 132 1.39 -3.39 -11.46
CA ALA A 132 0.73 -3.24 -10.18
C ALA A 132 -0.78 -3.44 -10.31
N SER A 133 -1.38 -3.91 -9.23
CA SER A 133 -2.82 -3.89 -9.05
C SER A 133 -3.15 -2.74 -8.10
N ALA A 134 -3.77 -1.69 -8.62
CA ALA A 134 -4.26 -0.60 -7.80
C ALA A 134 -5.66 -0.98 -7.28
N GLN A 135 -5.80 -1.05 -5.96
CA GLN A 135 -7.09 -1.34 -5.33
C GLN A 135 -7.98 -0.10 -5.22
N GLY A 136 -7.58 1.05 -5.77
CA GLY A 136 -8.34 2.27 -5.67
C GLY A 136 -7.82 3.40 -6.55
N GLU A 137 -8.62 4.45 -6.64
CA GLU A 137 -8.27 5.70 -7.29
C GLU A 137 -7.53 6.61 -6.30
N TYR A 138 -6.42 7.21 -6.75
CA TYR A 138 -5.67 8.16 -5.93
C TYR A 138 -6.34 9.51 -5.90
N ARG A 139 -6.42 10.12 -4.71
CA ARG A 139 -6.84 11.49 -4.51
C ARG A 139 -5.96 12.21 -3.49
N ARG A 140 -5.72 13.48 -3.75
CA ARG A 140 -5.26 14.46 -2.77
C ARG A 140 -6.43 15.37 -2.41
N MET A 141 -6.79 15.41 -1.14
CA MET A 141 -7.79 16.33 -0.60
C MET A 141 -7.11 17.32 0.33
N GLN A 142 -7.39 18.61 0.13
CA GLN A 142 -6.88 19.69 0.96
C GLN A 142 -8.04 20.54 1.49
N PHE A 143 -8.05 20.78 2.78
CA PHE A 143 -9.10 21.57 3.43
C PHE A 143 -8.55 22.22 4.71
N TYR A 144 -9.30 23.18 5.25
CA TYR A 144 -8.98 23.79 6.53
C TYR A 144 -9.74 23.10 7.65
N GLY A 145 -9.13 23.08 8.82
CA GLY A 145 -9.76 22.57 10.04
C GLY A 145 -10.92 23.43 10.49
N THR A 146 -11.72 22.90 11.39
CA THR A 146 -12.71 23.65 12.14
C THR A 146 -12.19 23.85 13.56
N GLU A 147 -12.28 25.06 14.09
CA GLU A 147 -11.76 25.43 15.40
C GLU A 147 -12.27 24.47 16.49
N GLY A 148 -11.33 23.82 17.19
CA GLY A 148 -11.64 22.90 18.28
C GLY A 148 -12.25 21.56 17.85
N LEU A 149 -12.52 21.34 16.56
CA LEU A 149 -13.09 20.09 16.05
C LEU A 149 -11.96 19.13 15.63
N GLN A 150 -11.77 18.06 16.38
CA GLN A 150 -10.80 17.03 16.05
C GLN A 150 -11.26 16.04 14.96
N GLY A 151 -12.51 16.11 14.57
CA GLY A 151 -13.12 15.24 13.57
C GLY A 151 -14.46 14.66 14.05
N PRO A 152 -15.04 13.70 13.30
CA PRO A 152 -14.47 13.11 12.09
C PRO A 152 -14.59 14.02 10.85
N TYR A 153 -13.52 14.12 10.09
CA TYR A 153 -13.50 14.77 8.76
C TYR A 153 -13.78 13.75 7.70
N GLN A 154 -14.80 13.97 6.87
CA GLN A 154 -15.18 13.08 5.79
C GLN A 154 -14.25 13.24 4.59
N LEU A 155 -13.64 12.14 4.13
CA LEU A 155 -12.92 12.08 2.87
C LEU A 155 -13.89 11.74 1.74
N LEU A 156 -13.64 12.28 0.56
CA LEU A 156 -14.55 12.25 -0.57
C LEU A 156 -13.86 11.64 -1.79
N ASP A 157 -14.63 11.13 -2.76
CA ASP A 157 -14.11 10.71 -4.05
C ASP A 157 -13.74 11.93 -4.94
N ARG A 158 -13.28 11.66 -6.16
CA ARG A 158 -12.89 12.71 -7.11
C ARG A 158 -14.01 13.69 -7.45
N ASP A 159 -15.25 13.21 -7.44
CA ASP A 159 -16.43 13.99 -7.76
C ASP A 159 -17.05 14.70 -6.55
N GLY A 160 -16.38 14.57 -5.39
CA GLY A 160 -16.84 15.19 -4.14
C GLY A 160 -17.94 14.40 -3.42
N GLN A 161 -18.14 13.14 -3.79
CA GLN A 161 -19.14 12.27 -3.17
C GLN A 161 -18.55 11.54 -1.96
N ALA A 162 -19.34 11.36 -0.93
CA ALA A 162 -19.08 10.48 0.19
C ALA A 162 -19.48 9.03 -0.15
N GLY A 163 -19.15 8.08 0.75
CA GLY A 163 -19.54 6.67 0.56
C GLY A 163 -18.45 5.84 -0.13
N ILE A 164 -17.23 6.33 -0.08
CA ILE A 164 -16.02 5.58 -0.48
C ILE A 164 -15.44 4.83 0.71
N SER A 165 -14.67 3.79 0.44
CA SER A 165 -13.75 3.19 1.41
C SER A 165 -12.31 3.51 1.04
N ILE A 166 -11.47 3.77 2.04
CA ILE A 166 -10.06 4.06 1.85
C ILE A 166 -9.27 2.76 1.86
N VAL A 167 -8.34 2.61 0.92
CA VAL A 167 -7.40 1.49 0.94
C VAL A 167 -6.50 1.63 2.16
N ALA A 168 -6.55 0.66 3.05
CA ALA A 168 -5.84 0.71 4.32
C ALA A 168 -4.33 0.94 4.11
N GLY A 169 -3.76 1.89 4.86
CA GLY A 169 -2.34 2.24 4.78
C GLY A 169 -1.92 3.03 3.54
N SER A 170 -2.84 3.37 2.64
CA SER A 170 -2.55 4.22 1.47
C SER A 170 -2.49 5.70 1.81
N GLU A 171 -3.01 6.08 2.97
CA GLU A 171 -3.12 7.48 3.35
C GLU A 171 -1.80 8.07 3.83
N THR A 172 -1.61 9.32 3.51
CA THR A 172 -0.60 10.21 4.10
C THR A 172 -1.29 11.48 4.54
N VAL A 173 -1.27 11.75 5.82
CA VAL A 173 -1.88 12.95 6.42
C VAL A 173 -0.80 13.95 6.79
N THR A 174 -0.98 15.19 6.36
CA THR A 174 -0.13 16.31 6.74
C THR A 174 -0.96 17.44 7.35
N LEU A 175 -0.44 18.05 8.39
CA LEU A 175 -1.00 19.22 9.04
C LEU A 175 0.02 20.36 8.94
N ASP A 176 -0.35 21.44 8.30
CA ASP A 176 0.52 22.60 8.04
C ASP A 176 1.86 22.24 7.39
N GLY A 177 1.85 21.20 6.54
CA GLY A 177 3.03 20.66 5.86
C GLY A 177 3.82 19.63 6.67
N ALA A 178 3.55 19.43 7.95
CA ALA A 178 4.18 18.40 8.76
C ALA A 178 3.45 17.07 8.62
N ARG A 179 4.17 16.01 8.30
CA ARG A 179 3.60 14.66 8.18
C ARG A 179 3.23 14.12 9.54
N LEU A 180 2.03 13.58 9.66
CA LEU A 180 1.48 13.00 10.88
C LEU A 180 1.63 11.49 10.92
N THR A 181 1.61 10.95 12.14
CA THR A 181 1.68 9.50 12.41
C THR A 181 0.31 8.97 12.77
N ARG A 182 -0.11 7.88 12.10
CA ARG A 182 -1.37 7.17 12.39
C ARG A 182 -1.30 6.43 13.72
N GLY A 183 -2.37 6.45 14.46
CA GLY A 183 -2.60 5.66 15.68
C GLY A 183 -3.45 6.43 16.69
N GLU A 184 -4.27 5.74 17.47
CA GLU A 184 -5.06 6.34 18.55
C GLU A 184 -4.20 6.99 19.62
N GLY A 185 -3.03 6.42 19.89
CA GLY A 185 -2.00 7.00 20.76
C GLY A 185 -1.01 7.91 20.04
N ALA A 186 -1.17 8.18 18.74
CA ALA A 186 -0.34 9.05 17.93
C ALA A 186 -1.10 10.32 17.52
N ASP A 187 -1.01 10.75 16.26
CA ASP A 187 -1.55 12.05 15.82
C ASP A 187 -2.98 11.95 15.28
N TYR A 188 -3.37 10.83 14.65
CA TYR A 188 -4.71 10.64 14.07
C TYR A 188 -5.14 9.18 13.99
N ALA A 189 -6.45 8.95 13.91
CA ALA A 189 -7.09 7.69 13.59
C ALA A 189 -7.85 7.80 12.27
N MET A 190 -7.93 6.67 11.52
CA MET A 190 -8.62 6.58 10.24
C MET A 190 -9.67 5.47 10.28
N ASP A 191 -10.93 5.81 10.01
CA ASP A 191 -11.98 4.85 9.68
C ASP A 191 -11.97 4.62 8.17
N TYR A 192 -11.38 3.51 7.77
CA TYR A 192 -11.18 3.18 6.35
C TYR A 192 -12.48 2.85 5.63
N GLU A 193 -13.44 2.23 6.31
CA GLU A 193 -14.73 1.88 5.72
C GLU A 193 -15.57 3.11 5.41
N ARG A 194 -15.60 4.05 6.36
CA ARG A 194 -16.41 5.25 6.23
C ARG A 194 -15.63 6.44 5.69
N ALA A 195 -14.33 6.24 5.39
CA ALA A 195 -13.43 7.28 4.92
C ALA A 195 -13.42 8.52 5.84
N ARG A 196 -13.25 8.30 7.15
CA ARG A 196 -13.30 9.35 8.16
C ARG A 196 -11.96 9.48 8.87
N LEU A 197 -11.45 10.71 8.93
CA LEU A 197 -10.22 11.08 9.61
C LEU A 197 -10.56 11.77 10.93
N THR A 198 -9.97 11.32 12.03
CA THR A 198 -10.12 11.94 13.37
C THR A 198 -8.74 12.20 13.94
N PHE A 199 -8.46 13.44 14.32
CA PHE A 199 -7.22 13.83 14.99
C PHE A 199 -7.30 13.51 16.48
N THR A 200 -6.17 13.17 17.08
CA THR A 200 -6.07 13.01 18.53
C THR A 200 -5.83 14.36 19.20
N ASN A 201 -6.00 14.40 20.53
CA ASN A 201 -5.73 15.61 21.32
C ASN A 201 -4.26 16.05 21.32
N ARG A 202 -3.36 15.27 20.73
CA ARG A 202 -1.93 15.64 20.56
C ARG A 202 -1.73 16.76 19.55
N ARG A 203 -2.67 16.92 18.63
CA ARG A 203 -2.64 17.93 17.58
C ARG A 203 -3.96 18.69 17.57
N PRO A 204 -4.08 19.76 18.37
CA PRO A 204 -5.27 20.62 18.35
C PRO A 204 -5.46 21.19 16.93
N ILE A 205 -6.68 21.08 16.42
CA ILE A 205 -7.03 21.62 15.11
C ILE A 205 -7.64 23.00 15.30
N ALA A 206 -7.10 23.96 14.58
CA ALA A 206 -7.59 25.34 14.52
C ALA A 206 -8.22 25.62 13.15
N SER A 207 -8.98 26.68 13.04
CA SER A 207 -9.59 27.11 11.77
C SER A 207 -8.56 27.51 10.70
N THR A 208 -7.32 27.81 11.10
CA THR A 208 -6.20 28.11 10.21
C THR A 208 -5.37 26.86 9.83
N SER A 209 -5.61 25.74 10.50
CA SER A 209 -4.87 24.51 10.25
C SER A 209 -5.18 23.95 8.86
N ARG A 210 -4.14 23.86 8.01
CA ARG A 210 -4.24 23.30 6.66
C ARG A 210 -3.99 21.81 6.70
N ILE A 211 -5.05 21.04 6.45
CA ILE A 211 -5.03 19.60 6.41
C ILE A 211 -4.90 19.14 4.96
N THR A 212 -3.91 18.31 4.67
CA THR A 212 -3.78 17.65 3.37
C THR A 212 -3.76 16.14 3.58
N VAL A 213 -4.62 15.44 2.87
CA VAL A 213 -4.73 13.99 2.92
C VAL A 213 -4.54 13.44 1.52
N ASP A 214 -3.50 12.64 1.34
CA ASP A 214 -3.27 11.81 0.16
C ASP A 214 -3.79 10.42 0.47
N TYR A 215 -4.64 9.85 -0.35
CA TYR A 215 -5.21 8.54 -0.12
C TYR A 215 -5.64 7.86 -1.42
N GLN A 216 -5.75 6.53 -1.36
CA GLN A 216 -6.42 5.75 -2.38
C GLN A 216 -7.78 5.31 -1.85
N TYR A 217 -8.82 5.52 -2.65
CA TYR A 217 -10.17 5.10 -2.30
C TYR A 217 -10.68 4.10 -3.33
N ALA A 218 -11.38 3.09 -2.86
CA ALA A 218 -12.10 2.15 -3.70
C ALA A 218 -13.52 2.70 -3.89
N LEU A 219 -13.85 3.04 -5.12
CA LEU A 219 -15.22 2.94 -5.59
C LEU A 219 -15.41 1.45 -5.78
N GLN A 220 -16.07 0.82 -4.85
CA GLN A 220 -16.33 -0.62 -4.69
C GLN A 220 -16.74 -1.38 -5.98
N ARG A 221 -16.04 -1.28 -7.11
CA ARG A 221 -16.49 -1.93 -8.35
C ARG A 221 -15.45 -2.83 -9.02
N TYR A 222 -14.19 -2.39 -9.22
CA TYR A 222 -13.20 -3.18 -9.98
C TYR A 222 -11.77 -2.96 -9.51
N ARG A 223 -10.93 -4.00 -9.65
CA ARG A 223 -9.47 -3.83 -9.54
C ARG A 223 -8.94 -3.09 -10.76
N ARG A 224 -8.01 -2.17 -10.55
CA ARG A 224 -7.27 -1.52 -11.63
C ARG A 224 -5.91 -2.16 -11.79
N ASN A 225 -5.58 -2.52 -13.02
CA ASN A 225 -4.24 -2.99 -13.37
C ASN A 225 -3.47 -1.82 -13.98
N LEU A 226 -2.27 -1.59 -13.46
CA LEU A 226 -1.30 -0.62 -13.96
C LEU A 226 -0.11 -1.38 -14.52
N VAL A 227 0.29 -1.05 -15.73
CA VAL A 227 1.54 -1.49 -16.33
C VAL A 227 2.28 -0.25 -16.81
N ALA A 228 3.55 -0.13 -16.46
CA ALA A 228 4.39 0.97 -16.90
C ALA A 228 5.76 0.45 -17.31
N ALA A 229 6.34 1.05 -18.34
CA ALA A 229 7.70 0.77 -18.79
C ALA A 229 8.37 2.08 -19.21
N ALA A 230 9.62 2.25 -18.81
CA ALA A 230 10.44 3.37 -19.23
C ALA A 230 11.80 2.88 -19.70
N GLY A 231 12.32 3.46 -20.75
CA GLY A 231 13.63 3.13 -21.31
C GLY A 231 14.40 4.39 -21.70
N ARG A 232 15.68 4.41 -21.36
CA ARG A 232 16.62 5.45 -21.80
C ARG A 232 17.86 4.80 -22.38
N TRP A 233 18.21 5.22 -23.56
CA TRP A 233 19.46 4.83 -24.20
C TRP A 233 20.31 6.06 -24.50
N GLN A 234 21.59 5.95 -24.27
CA GLN A 234 22.57 6.98 -24.61
C GLN A 234 23.78 6.34 -25.25
N GLY A 235 24.09 6.77 -26.49
CA GLY A 235 25.25 6.30 -27.23
C GLY A 235 25.44 7.10 -28.53
N ALA A 236 26.66 7.16 -29.06
CA ALA A 236 27.02 7.81 -30.33
C ALA A 236 26.47 9.24 -30.48
N GLY A 237 26.42 10.03 -29.41
CA GLY A 237 25.89 11.40 -29.43
C GLY A 237 24.36 11.51 -29.43
N LEU A 238 23.63 10.38 -29.46
CA LEU A 238 22.17 10.31 -29.42
C LEU A 238 21.68 9.91 -28.06
N ARG A 239 20.56 10.51 -27.63
CA ARG A 239 19.79 10.12 -26.46
C ARG A 239 18.38 9.77 -26.91
N LEU A 240 17.94 8.57 -26.57
CA LEU A 240 16.59 8.11 -26.81
C LEU A 240 15.91 7.88 -25.47
N HIS A 241 14.69 8.35 -25.34
CA HIS A 241 13.82 8.11 -24.18
C HIS A 241 12.47 7.62 -24.66
N THR A 242 11.96 6.56 -24.02
CA THR A 242 10.64 6.01 -24.28
C THR A 242 9.95 5.74 -22.96
N GLU A 243 8.65 6.02 -22.91
CA GLU A 243 7.81 5.75 -21.75
C GLU A 243 6.44 5.27 -22.23
N VAL A 244 5.95 4.23 -21.60
CA VAL A 244 4.63 3.64 -21.87
C VAL A 244 3.96 3.40 -20.54
N MET A 245 2.72 3.83 -20.40
CA MET A 245 1.88 3.58 -19.24
C MET A 245 0.49 3.20 -19.71
N SER A 246 -0.04 2.15 -19.10
CA SER A 246 -1.41 1.67 -19.32
C SER A 246 -2.07 1.40 -17.98
N GLU A 247 -3.25 1.93 -17.80
CA GLU A 247 -4.10 1.68 -16.64
C GLU A 247 -5.48 1.22 -17.14
N SER A 248 -5.95 0.09 -16.64
CA SER A 248 -7.21 -0.52 -17.07
C SER A 248 -7.95 -1.17 -15.91
N ASP A 249 -9.27 -1.11 -15.94
CA ASP A 249 -10.13 -1.80 -14.98
C ASP A 249 -10.24 -3.28 -15.33
N ASP A 250 -10.06 -4.15 -14.34
CA ASP A 250 -10.27 -5.60 -14.47
C ASP A 250 -11.76 -5.92 -14.30
N LYS A 251 -12.49 -5.87 -15.39
CA LYS A 251 -13.93 -6.16 -15.44
C LYS A 251 -14.27 -7.61 -15.04
N GLY A 252 -13.30 -8.52 -15.06
CA GLY A 252 -13.47 -9.92 -14.69
C GLY A 252 -13.38 -10.16 -13.17
N ARG A 253 -13.00 -9.15 -12.38
CA ARG A 253 -12.85 -9.25 -10.92
C ARG A 253 -13.48 -8.06 -10.21
N PRO A 254 -14.82 -8.03 -10.13
CA PRO A 254 -15.53 -7.04 -9.32
C PRO A 254 -15.16 -7.24 -7.85
N LEU A 255 -14.92 -6.16 -7.10
CA LEU A 255 -14.53 -6.22 -5.69
C LEU A 255 -15.72 -6.58 -4.77
N ASP A 256 -16.95 -6.38 -5.22
CA ASP A 256 -18.16 -6.47 -4.37
C ASP A 256 -19.12 -7.61 -4.69
N LEU A 257 -18.89 -8.37 -5.73
CA LEU A 257 -19.81 -9.43 -6.14
C LEU A 257 -19.08 -10.77 -6.23
N THR A 258 -18.98 -11.49 -5.13
CA THR A 258 -18.77 -12.92 -5.17
C THR A 258 -20.10 -13.60 -5.50
N LEU A 259 -20.45 -13.65 -6.80
CA LEU A 259 -21.56 -14.44 -7.26
C LEU A 259 -21.24 -15.92 -7.05
N SER A 260 -22.07 -16.61 -6.29
CA SER A 260 -21.99 -18.06 -6.18
C SER A 260 -22.37 -18.70 -7.52
N ALA A 261 -22.00 -19.97 -7.73
CA ALA A 261 -22.41 -20.70 -8.91
C ALA A 261 -23.94 -20.77 -9.09
N ALA A 262 -24.70 -20.69 -7.98
CA ALA A 262 -26.16 -20.60 -7.98
C ALA A 262 -26.66 -19.25 -8.50
N ASP A 263 -26.01 -18.15 -8.11
CA ASP A 263 -26.37 -16.80 -8.57
C ASP A 263 -26.11 -16.63 -10.07
N LEU A 264 -25.00 -17.21 -10.57
CA LEU A 264 -24.69 -17.22 -12.00
C LEU A 264 -25.69 -18.04 -12.80
N ALA A 265 -26.19 -19.15 -12.26
CA ALA A 265 -27.23 -19.96 -12.91
C ALA A 265 -28.59 -19.21 -13.01
N VAL A 266 -28.93 -18.41 -11.99
CA VAL A 266 -30.15 -17.58 -11.99
C VAL A 266 -30.05 -16.42 -12.99
N LEU A 267 -28.85 -15.83 -13.16
CA LEU A 267 -28.61 -14.73 -14.11
C LEU A 267 -28.51 -15.21 -15.58
N ALA A 268 -28.28 -16.49 -15.79
CA ALA A 268 -28.17 -17.09 -17.12
C ALA A 268 -29.51 -17.70 -17.61
N ALA A 269 -30.57 -17.75 -16.78
CA ALA A 269 -31.91 -18.23 -17.10
C ALA A 269 -32.83 -17.09 -17.56
#